data_d56161e58dbfe98edcd80922ca466abb
#
_entry.id   d56161e58dbfe98edcd80922ca466abb
#
_cell.length_a   1.000
_cell.length_b   1.000
_cell.length_c   1.000
_cell.angle_alpha   90.00
_cell.angle_beta   90.00
_cell.angle_gamma   90.00
#
_symmetry.space_group_name_H-M   'P 1'
#
loop_
_entity.id
_entity.type
_entity.pdbx_description
1 polymer ?
#
loop_
_entity_poly.entity_id
_entity_poly.type
_entity_poly.pdbx_seq_one_letter_code
_entity_poly.pdbx_strand_id
1 'polypeptide(L)'
;KAARQVKHLNIPNPKIILSGYSGGAMVAAYAAAMAPTYAPNLNIVGMAAGGMPANMVWMGKALGNNRHPGFGIIMGAMLGLEREYPNRMNVYNRLSKKGKRIVNANRDACTPRMLDAMKNESATTMFNNVKLREQHNEFKVFAENSIINYKPAPRVPTFLWSSDRDDLVPIRYIRTVTKHWCATSPHLKVQLVDTHIFNHVAIAT
;
A
#
# COMPACT_ATOMS: atom_id res chain seq x y z
N LYS A 1 -2.91 -21.46 -3.97
CA LYS A 1 -3.70 -22.64 -3.51
C LYS A 1 -5.15 -22.54 -3.99
N ALA A 2 -5.88 -21.44 -3.71
CA ALA A 2 -7.29 -21.32 -4.06
C ALA A 2 -7.58 -21.62 -5.54
N ALA A 3 -6.85 -21.00 -6.48
CA ALA A 3 -7.06 -21.20 -7.91
C ALA A 3 -6.90 -22.68 -8.37
N ARG A 4 -6.09 -23.47 -7.66
CA ARG A 4 -5.92 -24.92 -7.92
C ARG A 4 -6.94 -25.79 -7.20
N GLN A 5 -7.63 -25.25 -6.20
CA GLN A 5 -8.60 -25.98 -5.38
C GLN A 5 -10.04 -25.84 -5.87
N VAL A 6 -10.28 -25.00 -6.88
CA VAL A 6 -11.60 -24.85 -7.48
C VAL A 6 -11.87 -26.02 -8.42
N LYS A 7 -12.26 -27.16 -7.82
CA LYS A 7 -12.43 -28.47 -8.53
C LYS A 7 -13.34 -28.39 -9.76
N HIS A 8 -14.39 -27.56 -9.72
CA HIS A 8 -15.33 -27.44 -10.83
C HIS A 8 -14.78 -26.67 -12.04
N LEU A 9 -13.67 -25.93 -11.89
CA LEU A 9 -13.02 -25.28 -13.02
C LEU A 9 -12.14 -26.22 -13.84
N ASN A 10 -11.75 -27.37 -13.24
CA ASN A 10 -10.91 -28.41 -13.85
C ASN A 10 -9.69 -27.88 -14.63
N ILE A 11 -9.03 -26.85 -14.09
CA ILE A 11 -7.85 -26.21 -14.72
C ILE A 11 -6.61 -26.63 -13.94
N PRO A 12 -5.79 -27.58 -14.44
CA PRO A 12 -4.64 -28.13 -13.72
C PRO A 12 -3.51 -27.10 -13.52
N ASN A 13 -3.32 -26.17 -14.45
CA ASN A 13 -2.31 -25.12 -14.40
C ASN A 13 -2.89 -23.75 -14.82
N PRO A 14 -3.70 -23.11 -13.97
CA PRO A 14 -4.36 -21.87 -14.31
C PRO A 14 -3.33 -20.75 -14.54
N LYS A 15 -3.52 -19.97 -15.61
CA LYS A 15 -2.84 -18.69 -15.76
C LYS A 15 -3.37 -17.70 -14.73
N ILE A 16 -2.46 -17.08 -13.96
CA ILE A 16 -2.79 -16.18 -12.87
C ILE A 16 -2.34 -14.77 -13.25
N ILE A 17 -3.24 -13.81 -13.15
CA ILE A 17 -2.92 -12.39 -13.19
C ILE A 17 -3.09 -11.85 -11.78
N LEU A 18 -2.09 -11.13 -11.30
CA LEU A 18 -2.17 -10.40 -10.05
C LEU A 18 -2.72 -9.01 -10.33
N SER A 19 -3.78 -8.63 -9.63
CA SER A 19 -4.38 -7.31 -9.84
C SER A 19 -4.70 -6.64 -8.50
N GLY A 20 -4.60 -5.31 -8.49
CA GLY A 20 -4.95 -4.53 -7.32
C GLY A 20 -4.96 -3.02 -7.58
N TYR A 21 -5.67 -2.31 -6.70
CA TYR A 21 -5.69 -0.86 -6.67
C TYR A 21 -5.26 -0.35 -5.30
N SER A 22 -4.55 0.79 -5.24
CA SER A 22 -4.08 1.43 -4.01
C SER A 22 -3.27 0.46 -3.13
N GLY A 23 -3.66 0.20 -1.88
CA GLY A 23 -3.03 -0.81 -1.04
C GLY A 23 -2.98 -2.20 -1.68
N GLY A 24 -4.03 -2.59 -2.43
CA GLY A 24 -4.04 -3.84 -3.22
C GLY A 24 -3.01 -3.85 -4.35
N ALA A 25 -2.72 -2.69 -4.95
CA ALA A 25 -1.66 -2.56 -5.96
C ALA A 25 -0.27 -2.83 -5.36
N MET A 26 0.00 -2.31 -4.17
CA MET A 26 1.24 -2.58 -3.44
C MET A 26 1.39 -4.07 -3.12
N VAL A 27 0.32 -4.71 -2.65
CA VAL A 27 0.32 -6.16 -2.38
C VAL A 27 0.55 -6.96 -3.66
N ALA A 28 -0.10 -6.61 -4.77
CA ALA A 28 0.10 -7.27 -6.07
C ALA A 28 1.56 -7.13 -6.54
N ALA A 29 2.16 -5.95 -6.36
CA ALA A 29 3.56 -5.69 -6.72
C ALA A 29 4.54 -6.54 -5.90
N TYR A 30 4.36 -6.61 -4.56
CA TYR A 30 5.15 -7.50 -3.71
C TYR A 30 4.96 -8.97 -4.10
N ALA A 31 3.72 -9.40 -4.30
CA ALA A 31 3.43 -10.78 -4.69
C ALA A 31 4.09 -11.16 -6.02
N ALA A 32 4.05 -10.27 -7.03
CA ALA A 32 4.70 -10.50 -8.31
C ALA A 32 6.24 -10.56 -8.20
N ALA A 33 6.83 -9.67 -7.40
CA ALA A 33 8.27 -9.62 -7.21
C ALA A 33 8.81 -10.80 -6.37
N MET A 34 8.01 -11.28 -5.41
CA MET A 34 8.38 -12.42 -4.54
C MET A 34 8.07 -13.78 -5.16
N ALA A 35 7.15 -13.85 -6.12
CA ALA A 35 6.65 -15.10 -6.68
C ALA A 35 7.74 -16.07 -7.14
N PRO A 36 8.84 -15.64 -7.78
CA PRO A 36 9.88 -16.56 -8.24
C PRO A 36 10.54 -17.37 -7.13
N THR A 37 10.58 -16.85 -5.91
CA THR A 37 11.19 -17.52 -4.75
C THR A 37 10.14 -18.11 -3.80
N TYR A 38 9.04 -17.40 -3.60
CA TYR A 38 8.00 -17.79 -2.64
C TYR A 38 7.01 -18.82 -3.18
N ALA A 39 6.66 -18.73 -4.46
CA ALA A 39 5.66 -19.57 -5.10
C ALA A 39 6.05 -19.94 -6.54
N PRO A 40 7.23 -20.57 -6.76
CA PRO A 40 7.79 -20.83 -8.09
C PRO A 40 6.88 -21.73 -8.96
N ASN A 41 6.01 -22.50 -8.33
CA ASN A 41 5.08 -23.40 -9.00
C ASN A 41 3.76 -22.75 -9.44
N LEU A 42 3.57 -21.47 -9.20
CA LEU A 42 2.38 -20.74 -9.68
C LEU A 42 2.65 -20.17 -11.07
N ASN A 43 1.71 -20.42 -11.98
CA ASN A 43 1.76 -19.89 -13.34
C ASN A 43 1.25 -18.43 -13.37
N ILE A 44 2.03 -17.51 -12.80
CA ILE A 44 1.73 -16.08 -12.84
C ILE A 44 2.19 -15.55 -14.19
N VAL A 45 1.28 -14.99 -14.96
CA VAL A 45 1.51 -14.55 -16.34
C VAL A 45 1.47 -13.05 -16.53
N GLY A 46 1.08 -12.30 -15.49
CA GLY A 46 1.02 -10.85 -15.56
C GLY A 46 0.63 -10.19 -14.23
N MET A 47 0.85 -8.89 -14.17
CA MET A 47 0.40 -8.03 -13.07
C MET A 47 -0.24 -6.77 -13.63
N ALA A 48 -1.36 -6.33 -13.03
CA ALA A 48 -2.02 -5.06 -13.31
C ALA A 48 -2.28 -4.33 -12.00
N ALA A 49 -1.71 -3.13 -11.80
CA ALA A 49 -1.76 -2.42 -10.53
C ALA A 49 -1.93 -0.91 -10.71
N GLY A 50 -2.95 -0.34 -10.04
CA GLY A 50 -3.27 1.08 -10.13
C GLY A 50 -3.11 1.84 -8.83
N GLY A 51 -2.74 3.14 -8.92
CA GLY A 51 -2.64 4.03 -7.77
C GLY A 51 -1.77 3.50 -6.63
N MET A 52 -0.63 2.86 -6.95
CA MET A 52 0.20 2.12 -6.00
C MET A 52 0.93 3.04 -5.00
N PRO A 53 0.68 2.92 -3.66
CA PRO A 53 1.35 3.72 -2.64
C PRO A 53 2.80 3.27 -2.45
N ALA A 54 3.68 3.67 -3.37
CA ALA A 54 5.04 3.18 -3.45
C ALA A 54 5.96 3.66 -2.31
N ASN A 55 5.63 4.77 -1.64
CA ASN A 55 6.43 5.38 -0.56
C ASN A 55 5.57 5.63 0.68
N MET A 56 5.54 4.68 1.60
CA MET A 56 4.76 4.77 2.85
C MET A 56 5.29 5.84 3.80
N VAL A 57 6.60 6.13 3.77
CA VAL A 57 7.21 7.20 4.58
C VAL A 57 6.65 8.55 4.18
N TRP A 58 6.64 8.82 2.86
CA TRP A 58 6.06 10.07 2.35
C TRP A 58 4.57 10.19 2.72
N MET A 59 3.80 9.11 2.52
CA MET A 59 2.37 9.10 2.86
C MET A 59 2.14 9.36 4.34
N GLY A 60 2.91 8.72 5.22
CA GLY A 60 2.83 8.94 6.67
C GLY A 60 3.04 10.40 7.05
N LYS A 61 3.96 11.10 6.40
CA LYS A 61 4.21 12.53 6.62
C LYS A 61 3.12 13.42 6.04
N ALA A 62 2.77 13.19 4.78
CA ALA A 62 1.83 14.04 4.04
C ALA A 62 0.41 13.96 4.61
N LEU A 63 -0.04 12.75 4.94
CA LEU A 63 -1.40 12.49 5.39
C LEU A 63 -1.52 12.41 6.93
N GLY A 64 -0.41 12.26 7.64
CA GLY A 64 -0.42 11.96 9.07
C GLY A 64 -0.31 13.20 9.97
N ASN A 65 0.47 14.20 9.61
CA ASN A 65 0.81 15.29 10.52
C ASN A 65 -0.20 16.45 10.54
N ASN A 66 -0.92 16.66 9.46
CA ASN A 66 -1.96 17.67 9.37
C ASN A 66 -3.33 17.00 9.29
N ARG A 67 -4.38 17.77 9.57
CA ARG A 67 -5.73 17.28 9.32
C ARG A 67 -5.90 17.00 7.84
N HIS A 68 -6.24 15.76 7.52
CA HIS A 68 -6.37 15.31 6.14
C HIS A 68 -7.47 14.25 6.04
N PRO A 69 -8.33 14.29 5.01
CA PRO A 69 -9.38 13.28 4.83
C PRO A 69 -8.85 11.85 4.77
N GLY A 70 -7.64 11.66 4.23
CA GLY A 70 -6.95 10.37 4.18
C GLY A 70 -6.24 9.92 5.46
N PHE A 71 -6.32 10.68 6.58
CA PHE A 71 -5.62 10.33 7.82
C PHE A 71 -5.98 8.94 8.34
N GLY A 72 -7.24 8.52 8.17
CA GLY A 72 -7.69 7.17 8.56
C GLY A 72 -6.93 6.05 7.85
N ILE A 73 -6.48 6.25 6.61
CA ILE A 73 -5.66 5.27 5.87
C ILE A 73 -4.31 5.08 6.59
N ILE A 74 -3.65 6.18 6.95
CA ILE A 74 -2.36 6.12 7.65
C ILE A 74 -2.51 5.50 9.03
N MET A 75 -3.56 5.85 9.78
CA MET A 75 -3.83 5.24 11.07
C MET A 75 -4.10 3.74 10.95
N GLY A 76 -4.90 3.32 9.96
CA GLY A 76 -5.14 1.91 9.68
C GLY A 76 -3.86 1.15 9.30
N ALA A 77 -2.99 1.75 8.47
CA ALA A 77 -1.70 1.18 8.13
C ALA A 77 -0.78 1.05 9.35
N MET A 78 -0.72 2.08 10.21
CA MET A 78 0.09 2.06 11.45
C MET A 78 -0.38 0.95 12.39
N LEU A 79 -1.68 0.82 12.63
CA LEU A 79 -2.24 -0.21 13.51
C LEU A 79 -2.09 -1.62 12.91
N GLY A 80 -2.23 -1.75 11.59
CA GLY A 80 -2.00 -3.00 10.89
C GLY A 80 -0.54 -3.46 10.99
N LEU A 81 0.40 -2.56 10.75
CA LEU A 81 1.82 -2.86 10.89
C LEU A 81 2.23 -3.11 12.35
N GLU A 82 1.63 -2.42 13.34
CA GLU A 82 1.88 -2.72 14.75
C GLU A 82 1.55 -4.17 15.10
N ARG A 83 0.48 -4.71 14.54
CA ARG A 83 0.11 -6.12 14.73
C ARG A 83 1.16 -7.08 14.16
N GLU A 84 1.77 -6.74 13.02
CA GLU A 84 2.81 -7.55 12.37
C GLU A 84 4.21 -7.32 12.99
N TYR A 85 4.46 -6.14 13.57
CA TYR A 85 5.74 -5.74 14.16
C TYR A 85 5.59 -5.26 15.62
N PRO A 86 5.00 -6.08 16.53
CA PRO A 86 4.63 -5.64 17.88
C PRO A 86 5.84 -5.19 18.74
N ASN A 87 7.04 -5.74 18.49
CA ASN A 87 8.26 -5.38 19.18
C ASN A 87 8.94 -4.11 18.64
N ARG A 88 8.47 -3.56 17.53
CA ARG A 88 9.06 -2.42 16.84
C ARG A 88 8.14 -1.21 16.75
N MET A 89 6.85 -1.43 16.91
CA MET A 89 5.83 -0.39 16.86
C MET A 89 5.05 -0.38 18.17
N ASN A 90 4.65 0.81 18.60
CA ASN A 90 3.87 1.00 19.84
C ASN A 90 2.86 2.14 19.61
N VAL A 91 2.01 1.96 18.60
CA VAL A 91 1.06 2.97 18.12
C VAL A 91 -0.10 3.13 19.10
N TYR A 92 -0.79 2.01 19.39
CA TYR A 92 -2.00 2.03 20.20
C TYR A 92 -1.77 2.57 21.62
N ASN A 93 -0.69 2.16 22.27
CA ASN A 93 -0.41 2.59 23.65
C ASN A 93 -0.08 4.09 23.74
N ARG A 94 0.48 4.66 22.68
CA ARG A 94 0.82 6.08 22.58
C ARG A 94 -0.36 6.98 22.20
N LEU A 95 -1.50 6.40 21.83
CA LEU A 95 -2.71 7.18 21.55
C LEU A 95 -3.19 7.93 22.79
N SER A 96 -3.67 9.14 22.58
CA SER A 96 -4.43 9.92 23.56
C SER A 96 -5.71 9.20 23.97
N LYS A 97 -6.35 9.64 25.05
CA LYS A 97 -7.69 9.15 25.46
C LYS A 97 -8.69 9.27 24.30
N LYS A 98 -8.65 10.40 23.57
CA LYS A 98 -9.46 10.62 22.36
C LYS A 98 -9.13 9.60 21.27
N GLY A 99 -7.84 9.43 20.98
CA GLY A 99 -7.36 8.49 19.96
C GLY A 99 -7.80 7.07 20.24
N LYS A 100 -7.62 6.58 21.46
CA LYS A 100 -8.08 5.23 21.87
C LYS A 100 -9.57 5.06 21.72
N ARG A 101 -10.38 6.07 22.09
CA ARG A 101 -11.84 6.02 21.93
C ARG A 101 -12.23 5.89 20.46
N ILE A 102 -11.64 6.69 19.56
CA ILE A 102 -11.95 6.64 18.12
C ILE A 102 -11.52 5.30 17.52
N VAL A 103 -10.32 4.83 17.82
CA VAL A 103 -9.80 3.55 17.30
C VAL A 103 -10.67 2.39 17.78
N ASN A 104 -11.01 2.33 19.07
CA ASN A 104 -11.83 1.24 19.61
C ASN A 104 -13.25 1.22 19.04
N ALA A 105 -13.85 2.38 18.82
CA ALA A 105 -15.19 2.49 18.22
C ALA A 105 -15.23 2.07 16.74
N ASN A 106 -14.06 1.99 16.09
CA ASN A 106 -13.92 1.66 14.67
C ASN A 106 -13.00 0.45 14.42
N ARG A 107 -12.76 -0.37 15.43
CA ARG A 107 -11.81 -1.49 15.40
C ARG A 107 -12.12 -2.49 14.27
N ASP A 108 -13.38 -2.78 14.06
CA ASP A 108 -13.88 -3.73 13.06
C ASP A 108 -14.53 -3.03 11.86
N ALA A 109 -14.27 -1.73 11.70
CA ALA A 109 -14.88 -0.95 10.64
C ALA A 109 -14.17 -1.19 9.29
N CYS A 110 -14.97 -1.23 8.22
CA CYS A 110 -14.45 -1.13 6.86
C CYS A 110 -13.88 0.26 6.57
N THR A 111 -13.01 0.33 5.56
CA THR A 111 -12.28 1.56 5.19
C THR A 111 -13.14 2.83 5.10
N PRO A 112 -14.33 2.85 4.45
CA PRO A 112 -15.13 4.08 4.38
C PRO A 112 -15.53 4.64 5.74
N ARG A 113 -15.93 3.78 6.68
CA ARG A 113 -16.28 4.19 8.04
C ARG A 113 -15.07 4.69 8.83
N MET A 114 -13.93 4.04 8.67
CA MET A 114 -12.69 4.45 9.31
C MET A 114 -12.22 5.83 8.78
N LEU A 115 -12.32 6.06 7.48
CA LEU A 115 -12.02 7.36 6.87
C LEU A 115 -12.95 8.46 7.41
N ASP A 116 -14.26 8.21 7.46
CA ASP A 116 -15.23 9.18 7.98
C ASP A 116 -14.98 9.51 9.46
N ALA A 117 -14.71 8.50 10.28
CA ALA A 117 -14.43 8.70 11.70
C ALA A 117 -13.14 9.49 11.97
N MET A 118 -12.20 9.53 11.04
CA MET A 118 -10.88 10.14 11.21
C MET A 118 -10.56 11.28 10.23
N LYS A 119 -11.50 11.70 9.38
CA LYS A 119 -11.29 12.72 8.31
C LYS A 119 -10.81 14.08 8.81
N ASN A 120 -11.08 14.43 10.07
CA ASN A 120 -10.66 15.68 10.69
C ASN A 120 -9.57 15.49 11.73
N GLU A 121 -8.96 14.30 11.79
CA GLU A 121 -7.90 13.98 12.75
C GLU A 121 -6.50 14.12 12.12
N SER A 122 -5.51 14.06 12.97
CA SER A 122 -4.09 14.07 12.63
C SER A 122 -3.30 13.40 13.75
N ALA A 123 -2.02 13.15 13.54
CA ALA A 123 -1.16 12.63 14.59
C ALA A 123 -1.17 13.54 15.84
N THR A 124 -1.17 14.86 15.66
CA THR A 124 -1.21 15.79 16.79
C THR A 124 -2.46 15.66 17.64
N THR A 125 -3.62 15.40 17.03
CA THR A 125 -4.88 15.22 17.75
C THR A 125 -5.03 13.83 18.35
N MET A 126 -4.41 12.83 17.74
CA MET A 126 -4.53 11.43 18.17
C MET A 126 -3.43 11.01 19.16
N PHE A 127 -2.28 11.69 19.20
CA PHE A 127 -1.10 11.33 20.00
C PHE A 127 -0.63 12.45 20.97
N ASN A 128 -1.53 13.19 21.59
CA ASN A 128 -1.18 14.23 22.56
C ASN A 128 -0.17 15.26 22.04
N ASN A 129 -0.46 15.87 20.89
CA ASN A 129 0.39 16.87 20.23
C ASN A 129 1.74 16.33 19.69
N VAL A 130 1.90 15.03 19.57
CA VAL A 130 3.07 14.44 18.93
C VAL A 130 2.92 14.46 17.41
N LYS A 131 3.92 14.98 16.70
CA LYS A 131 4.04 14.85 15.24
C LYS A 131 4.78 13.56 14.89
N LEU A 132 4.37 12.95 13.79
CA LEU A 132 5.12 11.83 13.20
C LEU A 132 6.44 12.36 12.63
N ARG A 133 7.56 11.75 13.01
CA ARG A 133 8.91 12.13 12.57
C ARG A 133 9.66 10.92 12.05
N GLU A 134 10.57 11.13 11.09
CA GLU A 134 11.32 10.04 10.44
C GLU A 134 12.18 9.21 11.39
N GLN A 135 12.68 9.80 12.47
CA GLN A 135 13.47 9.08 13.45
C GLN A 135 12.68 8.08 14.29
N HIS A 136 11.34 8.11 14.25
CA HIS A 136 10.51 7.16 14.96
C HIS A 136 10.59 5.77 14.32
N ASN A 137 10.53 4.72 15.13
CA ASN A 137 10.61 3.34 14.64
C ASN A 137 9.50 3.01 13.62
N GLU A 138 8.33 3.62 13.76
CA GLU A 138 7.22 3.49 12.84
C GLU A 138 7.61 3.86 11.40
N PHE A 139 8.43 4.89 11.21
CA PHE A 139 8.91 5.27 9.88
C PHE A 139 9.97 4.32 9.33
N LYS A 140 10.76 3.68 10.19
CA LYS A 140 11.66 2.61 9.76
C LYS A 140 10.86 1.42 9.23
N VAL A 141 9.80 1.03 9.95
CA VAL A 141 8.87 -0.01 9.49
C VAL A 141 8.16 0.41 8.20
N PHE A 142 7.72 1.66 8.08
CA PHE A 142 7.14 2.19 6.83
C PHE A 142 8.14 2.11 5.67
N ALA A 143 9.41 2.46 5.90
CA ALA A 143 10.44 2.39 4.87
C ALA A 143 10.67 0.95 4.38
N GLU A 144 10.74 0.00 5.30
CA GLU A 144 10.92 -1.42 4.98
C GLU A 144 9.71 -2.02 4.23
N ASN A 145 8.50 -1.51 4.51
CA ASN A 145 7.27 -1.90 3.85
C ASN A 145 6.90 -1.01 2.64
N SER A 146 7.83 -0.18 2.16
CA SER A 146 7.66 0.64 0.96
C SER A 146 8.24 -0.08 -0.25
N ILE A 147 7.43 -0.30 -1.29
CA ILE A 147 7.87 -1.00 -2.51
C ILE A 147 9.04 -0.28 -3.20
N ILE A 148 9.15 1.04 -3.03
CA ILE A 148 10.27 1.83 -3.57
C ILE A 148 11.64 1.40 -3.01
N ASN A 149 11.67 0.79 -1.82
CA ASN A 149 12.87 0.29 -1.16
C ASN A 149 13.07 -1.22 -1.37
N TYR A 150 12.13 -1.89 -2.02
CA TYR A 150 12.20 -3.32 -2.28
C TYR A 150 12.95 -3.59 -3.57
N LYS A 151 14.11 -4.26 -3.47
CA LYS A 151 15.04 -4.45 -4.60
C LYS A 151 14.54 -5.41 -5.69
N PRO A 152 13.91 -6.57 -5.37
CA PRO A 152 13.44 -7.47 -6.40
C PRO A 152 12.36 -6.85 -7.29
N ALA A 153 12.43 -7.13 -8.59
CA ALA A 153 11.44 -6.71 -9.57
C ALA A 153 10.53 -7.90 -9.95
N PRO A 154 9.29 -7.64 -10.40
CA PRO A 154 8.47 -8.66 -11.05
C PRO A 154 9.20 -9.30 -12.24
N ARG A 155 8.89 -10.56 -12.54
CA ARG A 155 9.41 -11.27 -13.74
C ARG A 155 8.33 -11.51 -14.79
N VAL A 156 7.22 -10.82 -14.69
CA VAL A 156 6.06 -10.97 -15.57
C VAL A 156 5.67 -9.63 -16.17
N PRO A 157 5.05 -9.59 -17.36
CA PRO A 157 4.54 -8.36 -17.93
C PRO A 157 3.70 -7.59 -16.91
N THR A 158 3.98 -6.30 -16.79
CA THR A 158 3.43 -5.45 -15.74
C THR A 158 2.75 -4.23 -16.35
N PHE A 159 1.47 -4.07 -16.07
CA PHE A 159 0.69 -2.89 -16.42
C PHE A 159 0.42 -2.06 -15.16
N LEU A 160 0.81 -0.80 -15.19
CA LEU A 160 0.58 0.15 -14.10
C LEU A 160 -0.24 1.33 -14.61
N TRP A 161 -1.16 1.83 -13.79
CA TRP A 161 -1.83 3.10 -14.06
C TRP A 161 -1.87 3.96 -12.80
N SER A 162 -1.79 5.26 -12.99
CA SER A 162 -1.85 6.26 -11.93
C SER A 162 -2.16 7.61 -12.55
N SER A 163 -2.14 8.67 -11.76
CA SER A 163 -2.34 10.02 -12.27
C SER A 163 -1.37 11.01 -11.63
N ASP A 164 -0.93 11.98 -12.39
CA ASP A 164 -0.20 13.15 -11.90
C ASP A 164 -1.08 14.08 -11.05
N ARG A 165 -2.42 13.89 -11.11
CA ARG A 165 -3.43 14.59 -10.32
C ARG A 165 -3.99 13.77 -9.15
N ASP A 166 -3.34 12.66 -8.83
CA ASP A 166 -3.70 11.84 -7.66
C ASP A 166 -3.40 12.62 -6.37
N ASP A 167 -4.43 12.84 -5.55
CA ASP A 167 -4.37 13.62 -4.31
C ASP A 167 -3.81 12.85 -3.10
N LEU A 168 -3.66 11.51 -3.23
CA LEU A 168 -3.14 10.65 -2.16
C LEU A 168 -1.80 10.00 -2.51
N VAL A 169 -1.62 9.57 -3.75
CA VAL A 169 -0.48 8.74 -4.18
C VAL A 169 0.28 9.39 -5.33
N PRO A 170 1.36 10.12 -5.06
CA PRO A 170 2.11 10.79 -6.11
C PRO A 170 2.75 9.82 -7.12
N ILE A 171 2.40 9.95 -8.39
CA ILE A 171 2.90 9.13 -9.51
C ILE A 171 4.44 9.12 -9.60
N ARG A 172 5.13 10.18 -9.12
CA ARG A 172 6.61 10.24 -9.15
C ARG A 172 7.27 9.05 -8.47
N TYR A 173 6.69 8.52 -7.38
CA TYR A 173 7.23 7.35 -6.69
C TYR A 173 7.02 6.06 -7.47
N ILE A 174 5.90 5.95 -8.19
CA ILE A 174 5.63 4.83 -9.09
C ILE A 174 6.63 4.86 -10.26
N ARG A 175 6.88 6.05 -10.83
CA ARG A 175 7.92 6.24 -11.86
C ARG A 175 9.31 5.84 -11.38
N THR A 176 9.66 6.13 -10.12
CA THR A 176 10.94 5.71 -9.53
C THR A 176 11.02 4.19 -9.43
N VAL A 177 9.97 3.53 -8.94
CA VAL A 177 9.89 2.05 -8.88
C VAL A 177 10.02 1.45 -10.27
N THR A 178 9.27 1.97 -11.24
CA THR A 178 9.31 1.49 -12.64
C THR A 178 10.71 1.61 -13.23
N LYS A 179 11.39 2.73 -13.03
CA LYS A 179 12.79 2.91 -13.50
C LYS A 179 13.73 1.87 -12.88
N HIS A 180 13.59 1.62 -11.58
CA HIS A 180 14.39 0.60 -10.88
C HIS A 180 14.13 -0.80 -11.46
N TRP A 181 12.87 -1.19 -11.65
CA TRP A 181 12.50 -2.48 -12.21
C TRP A 181 13.06 -2.69 -13.62
N CYS A 182 12.92 -1.69 -14.50
CA CYS A 182 13.48 -1.75 -15.86
C CYS A 182 15.02 -1.86 -15.86
N ALA A 183 15.69 -1.16 -14.94
CA ALA A 183 17.15 -1.22 -14.84
C ALA A 183 17.67 -2.57 -14.32
N THR A 184 16.93 -3.19 -13.38
CA THR A 184 17.35 -4.46 -12.74
C THR A 184 16.84 -5.71 -13.46
N SER A 185 15.84 -5.57 -14.33
CA SER A 185 15.21 -6.65 -15.08
C SER A 185 15.00 -6.25 -16.54
N PRO A 186 16.04 -6.28 -17.40
CA PRO A 186 15.98 -5.76 -18.80
C PRO A 186 14.90 -6.43 -19.68
N HIS A 187 14.51 -7.66 -19.35
CA HIS A 187 13.48 -8.40 -20.09
C HIS A 187 12.05 -8.12 -19.58
N LEU A 188 11.92 -7.40 -18.48
CA LEU A 188 10.62 -7.04 -17.93
C LEU A 188 9.93 -6.01 -18.84
N LYS A 189 8.73 -6.36 -19.28
CA LYS A 189 7.85 -5.42 -19.99
C LYS A 189 7.00 -4.67 -18.98
N VAL A 190 7.23 -3.37 -18.85
CA VAL A 190 6.44 -2.48 -17.96
C VAL A 190 5.79 -1.42 -18.83
N GLN A 191 4.48 -1.26 -18.66
CA GLN A 191 3.73 -0.13 -19.17
C GLN A 191 3.16 0.66 -17.99
N LEU A 192 3.48 1.95 -17.90
CA LEU A 192 2.89 2.89 -16.94
C LEU A 192 2.05 3.91 -17.71
N VAL A 193 0.78 3.99 -17.40
CA VAL A 193 -0.17 4.96 -17.95
C VAL A 193 -0.44 6.06 -16.93
N ASP A 194 -0.25 7.31 -17.34
CA ASP A 194 -0.72 8.49 -16.63
C ASP A 194 -2.11 8.84 -17.13
N THR A 195 -3.11 8.71 -16.29
CA THR A 195 -4.52 8.89 -16.69
C THR A 195 -4.97 10.35 -16.66
N HIS A 196 -4.20 11.24 -16.00
CA HIS A 196 -4.55 12.65 -15.76
C HIS A 196 -5.91 12.87 -15.08
N ILE A 197 -6.49 11.81 -14.47
CA ILE A 197 -7.76 11.87 -13.75
C ILE A 197 -7.51 12.45 -12.37
N PHE A 198 -8.34 13.41 -11.96
CA PHE A 198 -8.27 14.00 -10.63
C PHE A 198 -8.86 13.05 -9.57
N ASN A 199 -8.16 12.98 -8.48
CA ASN A 199 -8.39 12.24 -7.24
C ASN A 199 -8.19 10.71 -7.32
N HIS A 200 -7.70 10.19 -6.21
CA HIS A 200 -7.31 8.79 -6.06
C HIS A 200 -8.46 7.80 -6.30
N VAL A 201 -9.66 8.11 -5.85
CA VAL A 201 -10.82 7.21 -5.96
C VAL A 201 -11.31 7.12 -7.41
N ALA A 202 -11.33 8.24 -8.14
CA ALA A 202 -11.78 8.25 -9.53
C ALA A 202 -10.84 7.50 -10.50
N ILE A 203 -9.56 7.35 -10.14
CA ILE A 203 -8.58 6.59 -10.94
C ILE A 203 -8.88 5.07 -10.87
N ALA A 204 -9.63 4.63 -9.85
CA ALA A 204 -9.96 3.21 -9.65
C ALA A 204 -11.04 2.69 -10.60
N THR A 205 -11.86 3.60 -11.17
CA THR A 205 -13.00 3.29 -12.06
C THR A 205 -12.61 3.41 -13.51
#